data_ade1a7950f919082ed9edb7a8fa138d7
#
_entry.id   ade1a7950f919082ed9edb7a8fa138d7
#
_cell.length_a   1.000
_cell.length_b   1.000
_cell.length_c   1.000
_cell.angle_alpha   90.00
_cell.angle_beta   90.00
_cell.angle_gamma   90.00
#
_symmetry.space_group_name_H-M   'P 1'
#
loop_
_entity.id
_entity.type
_entity.pdbx_description
1 polymer ?
#
loop_
_entity_poly.entity_id
_entity_poly.type
_entity_poly.pdbx_seq_one_letter_code
_entity_poly.pdbx_strand_id
1 'polypeptide(L)'
;MRLRTRTTRRVATAGLALATAAALTACSTDNDDDGGDANAAEPQDSAEVNTSPPQAPVEELVLAEGEAPGNGVVQVIDPELLQEAVDKLVADQSRQLMENPACDTVSRLETVSNHATTDGVTAAVRYKQSDEDDTEHRFGIGMVDQRLDEFLDRSLYEACNESQSSANPNVQLFMYVEDAPAVEGTEGFRVISDFVTTNPDGTTSLSRAVAIHGYARDTTVSVEYAARGDDPEADPVLPTAAGALDAIYTAQMEKVVNAE
;
A
#
# COMPACT_ATOMS: atom_id res chain seq x y z
N MET A 1 3.91 4.84 56.42
CA MET A 1 2.77 5.71 56.09
C MET A 1 3.33 7.01 55.54
N ARG A 2 3.46 7.13 54.20
CA ARG A 2 3.93 8.37 53.52
C ARG A 2 3.02 8.56 52.31
N LEU A 3 2.18 9.60 52.40
CA LEU A 3 1.32 10.10 51.31
C LEU A 3 2.19 10.66 50.21
N ARG A 4 1.98 10.22 48.98
CA ARG A 4 2.47 10.87 47.75
C ARG A 4 1.33 11.65 47.11
N THR A 5 1.47 12.94 47.09
CA THR A 5 0.62 13.92 46.42
C THR A 5 0.75 13.78 44.92
N ARG A 6 -0.39 13.51 44.23
CA ARG A 6 -0.50 13.58 42.77
C ARG A 6 -0.72 15.03 42.34
N THR A 7 0.24 15.52 41.55
CA THR A 7 0.13 16.83 40.89
C THR A 7 -0.53 16.62 39.51
N THR A 8 -1.77 17.04 39.38
CA THR A 8 -2.50 17.11 38.11
C THR A 8 -2.00 18.31 37.30
N ARG A 9 -1.33 18.07 36.18
CA ARG A 9 -1.05 19.10 35.17
C ARG A 9 -2.24 19.19 34.20
N ARG A 10 -2.93 20.34 34.24
CA ARG A 10 -3.90 20.75 33.23
C ARG A 10 -3.14 21.24 31.99
N VAL A 11 -3.34 20.59 30.85
CA VAL A 11 -2.89 21.08 29.55
C VAL A 11 -4.02 21.91 28.95
N ALA A 12 -3.74 23.16 28.68
CA ALA A 12 -4.66 24.10 28.03
C ALA A 12 -4.58 23.85 26.49
N THR A 13 -5.71 23.52 25.91
CA THR A 13 -5.90 23.46 24.45
C THR A 13 -6.08 24.89 23.92
N ALA A 14 -5.10 25.37 23.15
CA ALA A 14 -5.23 26.59 22.36
C ALA A 14 -5.75 26.18 20.96
N GLY A 15 -6.99 26.52 20.66
CA GLY A 15 -7.59 26.40 19.33
C GLY A 15 -7.01 27.44 18.38
N LEU A 16 -6.53 27.01 17.24
CA LEU A 16 -6.16 27.88 16.12
C LEU A 16 -7.21 27.72 15.03
N ALA A 17 -8.07 28.74 14.88
CA ALA A 17 -9.01 28.85 13.78
C ALA A 17 -8.28 29.46 12.57
N LEU A 18 -8.15 28.72 11.48
CA LEU A 18 -7.75 29.28 10.18
C LEU A 18 -9.01 29.58 9.37
N ALA A 19 -9.24 30.87 9.13
CA ALA A 19 -10.24 31.35 8.19
C ALA A 19 -9.65 31.34 6.77
N THR A 20 -10.25 30.54 5.88
CA THR A 20 -9.98 30.61 4.44
C THR A 20 -10.92 31.63 3.80
N ALA A 21 -10.37 32.74 3.31
CA ALA A 21 -11.07 33.72 2.51
C ALA A 21 -11.04 33.29 1.04
N ALA A 22 -12.20 32.94 0.49
CA ALA A 22 -12.41 32.82 -0.94
C ALA A 22 -12.56 34.19 -1.56
N ALA A 23 -11.65 34.59 -2.46
CA ALA A 23 -11.80 35.77 -3.30
C ALA A 23 -12.24 35.36 -4.71
N LEU A 24 -13.53 35.50 -4.97
CA LEU A 24 -14.09 35.56 -6.31
C LEU A 24 -13.98 36.99 -6.81
N THR A 25 -13.17 37.24 -7.83
CA THR A 25 -13.24 38.49 -8.61
C THR A 25 -13.55 38.15 -10.06
N ALA A 26 -14.81 38.33 -10.40
CA ALA A 26 -15.24 38.55 -11.75
C ALA A 26 -15.13 40.07 -12.03
N CYS A 27 -14.41 40.45 -13.10
CA CYS A 27 -14.55 41.76 -13.70
C CYS A 27 -14.39 41.59 -15.21
N SER A 28 -15.52 41.74 -15.88
CA SER A 28 -15.57 42.12 -17.29
C SER A 28 -15.35 43.61 -17.42
N THR A 29 -14.50 44.07 -18.35
CA THR A 29 -14.58 45.37 -19.00
C THR A 29 -13.92 45.28 -20.36
N ASP A 30 -14.72 45.57 -21.37
CA ASP A 30 -14.30 45.91 -22.71
C ASP A 30 -13.35 47.10 -22.69
N ASN A 31 -12.29 47.04 -23.48
CA ASN A 31 -11.85 48.19 -24.31
C ASN A 31 -10.81 47.75 -25.34
N ASP A 32 -11.00 48.38 -26.49
CA ASP A 32 -10.32 48.22 -27.76
C ASP A 32 -8.84 48.61 -27.71
N ASP A 33 -8.14 48.07 -28.74
CA ASP A 33 -7.02 48.57 -29.52
C ASP A 33 -5.60 48.55 -28.91
N ASP A 34 -4.74 47.76 -29.43
CA ASP A 34 -3.57 48.07 -30.26
C ASP A 34 -2.54 46.91 -30.23
N GLY A 35 -1.96 46.66 -31.41
CA GLY A 35 -1.14 45.50 -31.73
C GLY A 35 0.10 45.28 -30.86
N GLY A 36 0.30 44.05 -30.49
CA GLY A 36 1.53 43.53 -29.92
C GLY A 36 1.58 42.03 -30.16
N ASP A 37 2.50 41.58 -31.02
CA ASP A 37 2.87 40.19 -31.23
C ASP A 37 3.21 39.52 -29.89
N ALA A 38 2.22 38.95 -29.24
CA ALA A 38 2.41 38.01 -28.14
C ALA A 38 2.51 36.61 -28.76
N ASN A 39 3.74 36.12 -28.82
CA ASN A 39 4.08 34.73 -29.05
C ASN A 39 3.21 33.86 -28.11
N ALA A 40 2.10 33.36 -28.62
CA ALA A 40 1.27 32.39 -27.92
C ALA A 40 2.15 31.16 -27.73
N ALA A 41 2.56 30.90 -26.47
CA ALA A 41 3.13 29.63 -26.11
C ALA A 41 2.07 28.57 -26.50
N GLU A 42 2.41 27.73 -27.46
CA GLU A 42 1.61 26.56 -27.79
C GLU A 42 1.37 25.79 -26.48
N PRO A 43 0.13 25.33 -26.23
CA PRO A 43 -0.11 24.44 -25.09
C PRO A 43 0.85 23.25 -25.26
N GLN A 44 1.71 23.02 -24.26
CA GLN A 44 2.53 21.82 -24.19
C GLN A 44 1.57 20.63 -24.31
N ASP A 45 1.75 19.89 -25.40
CA ASP A 45 1.08 18.60 -25.63
C ASP A 45 1.26 17.79 -24.36
N SER A 46 0.18 17.60 -23.63
CA SER A 46 0.16 16.64 -22.53
C SER A 46 0.44 15.29 -23.20
N ALA A 47 1.59 14.71 -22.94
CA ALA A 47 1.93 13.41 -23.48
C ALA A 47 0.75 12.46 -23.18
N GLU A 48 0.14 11.93 -24.22
CA GLU A 48 -0.96 10.96 -24.05
C GLU A 48 -0.41 9.77 -23.23
N VAL A 49 -1.02 9.52 -22.07
CA VAL A 49 -0.65 8.38 -21.23
C VAL A 49 -0.91 7.11 -22.04
N ASN A 50 0.11 6.31 -22.26
CA ASN A 50 -0.03 5.05 -22.96
C ASN A 50 -0.88 4.08 -22.13
N THR A 51 -2.06 3.73 -22.62
CA THR A 51 -2.99 2.81 -21.95
C THR A 51 -2.98 1.40 -22.54
N SER A 52 -2.21 1.17 -23.62
CA SER A 52 -2.11 -0.17 -24.22
C SER A 52 -1.34 -1.13 -23.31
N PRO A 53 -1.71 -2.42 -23.26
CA PRO A 53 -0.93 -3.42 -22.52
C PRO A 53 0.54 -3.40 -22.93
N PRO A 54 1.48 -3.63 -22.01
CA PRO A 54 2.89 -3.77 -22.34
C PRO A 54 3.09 -4.97 -23.32
N GLN A 55 4.07 -4.85 -24.21
CA GLN A 55 4.45 -5.98 -25.08
C GLN A 55 5.41 -6.96 -24.37
N ALA A 56 6.11 -6.49 -23.36
CA ALA A 56 6.98 -7.30 -22.53
C ALA A 56 6.16 -8.25 -21.65
N PRO A 57 6.61 -9.50 -21.47
CA PRO A 57 5.99 -10.43 -20.53
C PRO A 57 6.13 -9.91 -19.09
N VAL A 58 5.19 -10.27 -18.21
CA VAL A 58 5.09 -9.74 -16.84
C VAL A 58 6.38 -9.98 -16.03
N GLU A 59 7.11 -11.04 -16.30
CA GLU A 59 8.39 -11.36 -15.65
C GLU A 59 9.49 -10.34 -15.96
N GLU A 60 9.42 -9.66 -17.09
CA GLU A 60 10.36 -8.60 -17.46
C GLU A 60 9.93 -7.22 -16.92
N LEU A 61 8.65 -7.09 -16.50
CA LEU A 61 8.09 -5.88 -15.92
C LEU A 61 8.39 -5.76 -14.42
N VAL A 62 8.69 -6.84 -13.71
CA VAL A 62 9.10 -6.75 -12.31
C VAL A 62 10.44 -6.03 -12.18
N LEU A 63 10.64 -5.27 -11.09
CA LEU A 63 11.91 -4.60 -10.83
C LEU A 63 13.07 -5.60 -10.94
N ALA A 64 14.09 -5.25 -11.71
CA ALA A 64 15.32 -6.03 -11.82
C ALA A 64 16.34 -5.62 -10.72
N GLU A 65 17.44 -6.37 -10.65
CA GLU A 65 18.56 -6.01 -9.78
C GLU A 65 19.11 -4.61 -10.14
N GLY A 66 19.19 -3.74 -9.13
CA GLY A 66 19.63 -2.34 -9.29
C GLY A 66 18.52 -1.35 -9.69
N GLU A 67 17.29 -1.80 -9.95
CA GLU A 67 16.14 -0.91 -10.20
C GLU A 67 15.36 -0.60 -8.92
N ALA A 68 15.49 -1.42 -7.87
CA ALA A 68 14.84 -1.12 -6.60
C ALA A 68 15.46 0.14 -5.94
N PRO A 69 14.62 0.99 -5.32
CA PRO A 69 15.09 2.22 -4.67
C PRO A 69 16.14 1.93 -3.60
N GLY A 70 17.06 2.87 -3.42
CA GLY A 70 18.12 2.77 -2.41
C GLY A 70 19.04 1.57 -2.65
N ASN A 71 19.30 0.81 -1.60
CA ASN A 71 20.15 -0.40 -1.65
C ASN A 71 19.28 -1.69 -1.71
N GLY A 72 18.11 -1.62 -2.33
CA GLY A 72 17.18 -2.74 -2.46
C GLY A 72 17.75 -3.84 -3.38
N VAL A 73 17.79 -5.07 -2.86
CA VAL A 73 18.17 -6.26 -3.63
C VAL A 73 16.92 -7.02 -4.01
N VAL A 74 16.65 -7.09 -5.31
CA VAL A 74 15.48 -7.81 -5.86
C VAL A 74 15.85 -9.28 -6.10
N GLN A 75 14.95 -10.17 -5.71
CA GLN A 75 15.04 -11.60 -5.98
C GLN A 75 13.68 -12.11 -6.47
N VAL A 76 13.60 -12.50 -7.73
CA VAL A 76 12.42 -13.19 -8.27
C VAL A 76 12.30 -14.54 -7.57
N ILE A 77 11.08 -14.88 -7.14
CA ILE A 77 10.80 -16.11 -6.42
C ILE A 77 10.45 -17.20 -7.45
N ASP A 78 11.05 -18.37 -7.26
CA ASP A 78 10.75 -19.54 -8.08
C ASP A 78 9.26 -19.92 -7.93
N PRO A 79 8.49 -20.04 -9.03
CA PRO A 79 7.08 -20.37 -8.99
C PRO A 79 6.76 -21.67 -8.25
N GLU A 80 7.62 -22.71 -8.33
CA GLU A 80 7.39 -23.98 -7.63
C GLU A 80 7.49 -23.79 -6.10
N LEU A 81 8.45 -22.98 -5.63
CA LEU A 81 8.58 -22.66 -4.22
C LEU A 81 7.41 -21.80 -3.72
N LEU A 82 6.95 -20.87 -4.56
CA LEU A 82 5.79 -20.05 -4.26
C LEU A 82 4.53 -20.91 -4.13
N GLN A 83 4.29 -21.82 -5.07
CA GLN A 83 3.13 -22.72 -5.05
C GLN A 83 3.10 -23.57 -3.77
N GLU A 84 4.23 -24.14 -3.36
CA GLU A 84 4.31 -24.92 -2.11
C GLU A 84 3.97 -24.05 -0.87
N ALA A 85 4.45 -22.80 -0.83
CA ALA A 85 4.16 -21.87 0.24
C ALA A 85 2.67 -21.49 0.27
N VAL A 86 2.08 -21.21 -0.89
CA VAL A 86 0.66 -20.86 -1.05
C VAL A 86 -0.25 -22.01 -0.65
N ASP A 87 0.03 -23.23 -1.11
CA ASP A 87 -0.77 -24.41 -0.75
C ASP A 87 -0.81 -24.63 0.77
N LYS A 88 0.30 -24.36 1.45
CA LYS A 88 0.38 -24.43 2.90
C LYS A 88 -0.44 -23.33 3.58
N LEU A 89 -0.36 -22.09 3.07
CA LEU A 89 -1.13 -20.96 3.58
C LEU A 89 -2.64 -21.19 3.40
N VAL A 90 -3.07 -21.65 2.22
CA VAL A 90 -4.48 -21.97 1.94
C VAL A 90 -4.99 -23.06 2.89
N ALA A 91 -4.20 -24.09 3.14
CA ALA A 91 -4.58 -25.14 4.10
C ALA A 91 -4.75 -24.62 5.54
N ASP A 92 -3.95 -23.63 5.93
CA ASP A 92 -4.03 -22.99 7.25
C ASP A 92 -5.17 -21.96 7.32
N GLN A 93 -5.41 -21.18 6.25
CA GLN A 93 -6.43 -20.13 6.19
C GLN A 93 -7.86 -20.68 6.08
N SER A 94 -8.06 -21.88 5.52
CA SER A 94 -9.37 -22.53 5.55
C SER A 94 -9.94 -22.69 6.98
N ARG A 95 -9.12 -22.40 8.00
CA ARG A 95 -9.44 -22.40 9.42
C ARG A 95 -9.64 -21.00 10.03
N GLN A 96 -9.36 -19.93 9.28
CA GLN A 96 -9.45 -18.56 9.78
C GLN A 96 -10.63 -17.81 9.12
N LEU A 97 -11.85 -18.27 9.41
CA LEU A 97 -13.06 -17.57 9.00
C LEU A 97 -13.19 -16.28 9.82
N MET A 98 -13.50 -15.17 9.15
CA MET A 98 -13.82 -13.90 9.80
C MET A 98 -15.32 -13.75 9.99
N GLU A 99 -15.74 -13.12 11.10
CA GLU A 99 -17.16 -12.89 11.37
C GLU A 99 -17.79 -11.88 10.40
N ASN A 100 -17.05 -10.86 9.99
CA ASN A 100 -17.47 -9.94 8.96
C ASN A 100 -17.27 -10.58 7.57
N PRO A 101 -18.36 -10.76 6.76
CA PRO A 101 -18.25 -11.40 5.45
C PRO A 101 -17.34 -10.66 4.46
N ALA A 102 -17.24 -9.33 4.54
CA ALA A 102 -16.31 -8.58 3.70
C ALA A 102 -14.85 -8.93 4.05
N CYS A 103 -14.53 -9.02 5.34
CA CYS A 103 -13.19 -9.42 5.79
C CYS A 103 -12.86 -10.86 5.41
N ASP A 104 -13.85 -11.77 5.46
CA ASP A 104 -13.66 -13.14 5.01
C ASP A 104 -13.36 -13.21 3.50
N THR A 105 -14.03 -12.34 2.71
CA THR A 105 -13.76 -12.22 1.27
C THR A 105 -12.37 -11.62 1.02
N VAL A 106 -12.02 -10.50 1.64
CA VAL A 106 -10.69 -9.87 1.51
C VAL A 106 -9.58 -10.84 1.91
N SER A 107 -9.72 -11.54 3.01
CA SER A 107 -8.74 -12.54 3.47
C SER A 107 -8.50 -13.64 2.43
N ARG A 108 -9.54 -14.04 1.70
CA ARG A 108 -9.41 -15.00 0.60
C ARG A 108 -8.80 -14.38 -0.66
N LEU A 109 -9.08 -13.10 -0.93
CA LEU A 109 -8.48 -12.38 -2.06
C LEU A 109 -6.97 -12.21 -1.89
N GLU A 110 -6.49 -11.88 -0.70
CA GLU A 110 -5.06 -11.83 -0.43
C GLU A 110 -4.40 -13.19 -0.67
N THR A 111 -5.07 -14.30 -0.33
CA THR A 111 -4.61 -15.64 -0.67
C THR A 111 -4.71 -15.92 -2.16
N VAL A 112 -5.78 -15.47 -2.82
CA VAL A 112 -5.94 -15.58 -4.28
C VAL A 112 -4.93 -14.71 -5.01
N SER A 113 -4.55 -13.53 -4.49
CA SER A 113 -3.48 -12.74 -5.11
C SER A 113 -2.14 -13.49 -5.07
N ASN A 114 -1.86 -14.21 -3.99
CA ASN A 114 -0.71 -15.11 -3.96
C ASN A 114 -0.84 -16.26 -4.96
N HIS A 115 -2.06 -16.77 -5.20
CA HIS A 115 -2.33 -17.74 -6.28
C HIS A 115 -2.25 -17.11 -7.68
N ALA A 116 -2.80 -15.91 -7.86
CA ALA A 116 -2.69 -15.20 -9.13
C ALA A 116 -1.24 -14.93 -9.50
N THR A 117 -0.35 -14.80 -8.52
CA THR A 117 1.09 -14.69 -8.76
C THR A 117 1.77 -16.02 -9.13
N THR A 118 1.07 -17.15 -9.13
CA THR A 118 1.54 -18.38 -9.78
C THR A 118 1.40 -18.32 -11.29
N ASP A 119 0.41 -17.56 -11.81
CA ASP A 119 0.20 -17.25 -13.23
C ASP A 119 0.85 -15.91 -13.64
N GLY A 120 1.67 -15.33 -12.78
CA GLY A 120 2.36 -14.07 -12.95
C GLY A 120 3.80 -14.14 -12.41
N VAL A 121 4.27 -13.06 -11.79
CA VAL A 121 5.60 -13.01 -11.17
C VAL A 121 5.51 -12.53 -9.72
N THR A 122 6.31 -13.15 -8.87
CA THR A 122 6.52 -12.70 -7.49
C THR A 122 8.01 -12.44 -7.25
N ALA A 123 8.32 -11.32 -6.61
CA ALA A 123 9.67 -10.99 -6.20
C ALA A 123 9.71 -10.56 -4.73
N ALA A 124 10.84 -10.82 -4.10
CA ALA A 124 11.16 -10.26 -2.78
C ALA A 124 12.19 -9.14 -2.95
N VAL A 125 11.98 -8.04 -2.27
CA VAL A 125 12.95 -6.94 -2.17
C VAL A 125 13.49 -6.90 -0.74
N ARG A 126 14.81 -7.10 -0.60
CA ARG A 126 15.50 -6.90 0.67
C ARG A 126 16.09 -5.51 0.68
N TYR A 127 15.73 -4.73 1.66
CA TYR A 127 16.09 -3.33 1.76
C TYR A 127 16.78 -3.04 3.09
N LYS A 128 17.88 -2.28 3.03
CA LYS A 128 18.54 -1.66 4.17
C LYS A 128 18.64 -0.17 3.92
N GLN A 129 18.43 0.64 4.96
CA GLN A 129 18.55 2.10 4.84
C GLN A 129 19.99 2.53 4.55
N SER A 130 20.96 1.82 5.11
CA SER A 130 22.40 2.00 4.87
C SER A 130 23.14 0.69 5.11
N ASP A 131 24.39 0.60 4.67
CA ASP A 131 25.25 -0.57 4.91
C ASP A 131 25.57 -0.77 6.41
N GLU A 132 25.45 0.29 7.22
CA GLU A 132 25.65 0.27 8.66
C GLU A 132 24.40 -0.13 9.45
N ASP A 133 23.22 -0.20 8.78
CA ASP A 133 21.97 -0.60 9.40
C ASP A 133 21.90 -2.12 9.50
N ASP A 134 21.76 -2.63 10.73
CA ASP A 134 21.58 -4.05 10.97
C ASP A 134 20.15 -4.53 10.65
N THR A 135 19.21 -3.59 10.49
CA THR A 135 17.81 -3.90 10.21
C THR A 135 17.59 -4.11 8.70
N GLU A 136 17.26 -5.34 8.32
CA GLU A 136 16.83 -5.69 6.96
C GLU A 136 15.31 -5.76 6.90
N HIS A 137 14.71 -4.96 6.03
CA HIS A 137 13.29 -5.02 5.69
C HIS A 137 13.07 -5.89 4.46
N ARG A 138 11.97 -6.64 4.44
CA ARG A 138 11.61 -7.51 3.31
C ARG A 138 10.23 -7.14 2.79
N PHE A 139 10.17 -6.83 1.51
CA PHE A 139 8.95 -6.49 0.80
C PHE A 139 8.64 -7.58 -0.21
N GLY A 140 7.34 -7.85 -0.41
CA GLY A 140 6.85 -8.68 -1.50
C GLY A 140 6.39 -7.80 -2.66
N ILE A 141 6.63 -8.23 -3.90
CA ILE A 141 6.01 -7.68 -5.10
C ILE A 141 5.30 -8.85 -5.79
N GLY A 142 4.01 -8.71 -6.05
CA GLY A 142 3.22 -9.62 -6.86
C GLY A 142 2.68 -8.90 -8.08
N MET A 143 2.73 -9.53 -9.26
CA MET A 143 2.24 -8.96 -10.51
C MET A 143 1.56 -10.01 -11.37
N VAL A 144 0.49 -9.61 -12.05
CA VAL A 144 -0.17 -10.41 -13.10
C VAL A 144 -0.53 -9.53 -14.30
N ASP A 145 -0.52 -10.11 -15.50
CA ASP A 145 -0.80 -9.45 -16.78
C ASP A 145 -2.30 -9.33 -17.08
N GLN A 146 -3.09 -9.08 -16.05
CA GLN A 146 -4.53 -8.90 -16.16
C GLN A 146 -5.05 -7.99 -15.06
N ARG A 147 -6.24 -7.40 -15.29
CA ARG A 147 -6.97 -6.66 -14.26
C ARG A 147 -7.69 -7.64 -13.33
N LEU A 148 -7.41 -7.56 -12.05
CA LEU A 148 -8.10 -8.31 -11.01
C LEU A 148 -9.14 -7.40 -10.32
N ASP A 149 -10.35 -7.31 -10.90
CA ASP A 149 -11.37 -6.36 -10.47
C ASP A 149 -11.76 -6.51 -8.99
N GLU A 150 -11.94 -7.74 -8.49
CA GLU A 150 -12.29 -7.96 -7.08
C GLU A 150 -11.15 -7.56 -6.13
N PHE A 151 -9.90 -7.79 -6.55
CA PHE A 151 -8.71 -7.41 -5.80
C PHE A 151 -8.51 -5.89 -5.78
N LEU A 152 -8.98 -5.19 -6.81
CA LEU A 152 -8.91 -3.73 -6.95
C LEU A 152 -10.19 -3.03 -6.45
N ASP A 153 -11.15 -3.76 -5.90
CA ASP A 153 -12.38 -3.16 -5.34
C ASP A 153 -12.12 -2.57 -3.95
N ARG A 154 -11.70 -1.31 -3.93
CA ARG A 154 -11.46 -0.54 -2.71
C ARG A 154 -12.64 -0.61 -1.72
N SER A 155 -13.88 -0.61 -2.22
CA SER A 155 -15.07 -0.61 -1.36
C SER A 155 -15.22 -1.90 -0.54
N LEU A 156 -14.72 -3.02 -1.05
CA LEU A 156 -14.68 -4.29 -0.33
C LEU A 156 -13.76 -4.23 0.89
N TYR A 157 -12.58 -3.60 0.74
CA TYR A 157 -11.65 -3.41 1.84
C TYR A 157 -12.18 -2.39 2.87
N GLU A 158 -12.81 -1.30 2.42
CA GLU A 158 -13.47 -0.33 3.30
C GLU A 158 -14.61 -0.95 4.11
N ALA A 159 -15.33 -1.93 3.54
CA ALA A 159 -16.38 -2.68 4.25
C ALA A 159 -15.80 -3.65 5.30
N CYS A 160 -14.54 -4.05 5.16
CA CYS A 160 -13.80 -4.86 6.13
C CYS A 160 -13.07 -3.96 7.14
N ASN A 161 -13.77 -3.07 7.83
CA ASN A 161 -13.14 -2.15 8.78
C ASN A 161 -12.77 -2.80 10.12
N GLU A 162 -13.56 -3.79 10.56
CA GLU A 162 -13.32 -4.52 11.82
C GLU A 162 -13.92 -5.93 11.72
N SER A 163 -13.20 -6.92 12.24
CA SER A 163 -13.70 -8.29 12.35
C SER A 163 -12.99 -9.06 13.45
N GLN A 164 -13.66 -10.09 13.96
CA GLN A 164 -13.08 -11.08 14.87
C GLN A 164 -12.90 -12.40 14.12
N SER A 165 -11.85 -13.13 14.45
CA SER A 165 -11.67 -14.47 13.91
C SER A 165 -12.64 -15.43 14.58
N SER A 166 -13.48 -16.12 13.80
CA SER A 166 -14.40 -17.14 14.31
C SER A 166 -13.67 -18.38 14.85
N ALA A 167 -12.47 -18.66 14.33
CA ALA A 167 -11.65 -19.79 14.77
C ALA A 167 -10.83 -19.46 16.02
N ASN A 168 -10.47 -18.19 16.23
CA ASN A 168 -9.72 -17.73 17.39
C ASN A 168 -10.26 -16.39 17.90
N PRO A 169 -11.16 -16.38 18.89
CA PRO A 169 -11.78 -15.16 19.41
C PRO A 169 -10.79 -14.18 20.08
N ASN A 170 -9.53 -14.58 20.25
CA ASN A 170 -8.48 -13.72 20.76
C ASN A 170 -7.78 -12.91 19.65
N VAL A 171 -8.18 -13.09 18.38
CA VAL A 171 -7.63 -12.34 17.24
C VAL A 171 -8.70 -11.40 16.69
N GLN A 172 -8.39 -10.12 16.69
CA GLN A 172 -9.19 -9.05 16.06
C GLN A 172 -8.42 -8.48 14.88
N LEU A 173 -9.13 -8.22 13.78
CA LEU A 173 -8.63 -7.53 12.60
C LEU A 173 -9.25 -6.12 12.56
N PHE A 174 -8.40 -5.13 12.36
CA PHE A 174 -8.80 -3.77 11.98
C PHE A 174 -8.18 -3.45 10.63
N MET A 175 -8.99 -2.92 9.71
CA MET A 175 -8.54 -2.59 8.36
C MET A 175 -8.79 -1.12 8.04
N TYR A 176 -7.80 -0.48 7.44
CA TYR A 176 -7.84 0.91 7.02
C TYR A 176 -7.44 0.99 5.55
N VAL A 177 -8.12 1.87 4.80
CA VAL A 177 -7.84 2.08 3.38
C VAL A 177 -7.46 3.54 3.16
N GLU A 178 -6.33 3.75 2.50
CA GLU A 178 -5.77 5.06 2.17
C GLU A 178 -5.50 5.16 0.67
N ASP A 179 -5.15 6.35 0.20
CA ASP A 179 -4.70 6.52 -1.18
C ASP A 179 -3.28 5.97 -1.35
N ALA A 180 -3.02 5.35 -2.50
CA ALA A 180 -1.67 4.95 -2.88
C ALA A 180 -0.80 6.17 -3.22
N PRO A 181 0.54 6.04 -3.23
CA PRO A 181 1.41 7.03 -3.85
C PRO A 181 0.97 7.31 -5.29
N ALA A 182 0.87 8.60 -5.64
CA ALA A 182 0.40 9.00 -6.96
C ALA A 182 1.46 8.70 -8.02
N VAL A 183 1.09 7.90 -9.02
CA VAL A 183 1.86 7.66 -10.25
C VAL A 183 0.94 7.94 -11.43
N GLU A 184 1.39 8.76 -12.39
CA GLU A 184 0.55 9.14 -13.52
C GLU A 184 0.16 7.91 -14.36
N GLY A 185 -1.12 7.82 -14.74
CA GLY A 185 -1.64 6.69 -15.53
C GLY A 185 -1.92 5.43 -14.73
N THR A 186 -1.95 5.52 -13.40
CA THR A 186 -2.24 4.37 -12.53
C THR A 186 -3.49 4.59 -11.69
N GLU A 187 -4.12 3.49 -11.31
CA GLU A 187 -5.12 3.42 -10.24
C GLU A 187 -4.52 2.67 -9.06
N GLY A 188 -4.88 3.02 -7.83
CA GLY A 188 -4.39 2.24 -6.68
C GLY A 188 -4.85 2.77 -5.34
N PHE A 189 -4.68 1.93 -4.32
CA PHE A 189 -4.95 2.25 -2.92
C PHE A 189 -4.04 1.44 -1.99
N ARG A 190 -3.92 1.91 -0.76
CA ARG A 190 -3.18 1.26 0.31
C ARG A 190 -4.14 0.62 1.29
N VAL A 191 -3.82 -0.58 1.72
CA VAL A 191 -4.52 -1.31 2.78
C VAL A 191 -3.58 -1.50 3.97
N ILE A 192 -4.06 -1.15 5.16
CA ILE A 192 -3.37 -1.39 6.42
C ILE A 192 -4.23 -2.37 7.22
N SER A 193 -3.68 -3.54 7.52
CA SER A 193 -4.35 -4.61 8.26
C SER A 193 -3.67 -4.84 9.61
N ASP A 194 -4.35 -4.52 10.69
CA ASP A 194 -3.90 -4.69 12.07
C ASP A 194 -4.52 -5.94 12.69
N PHE A 195 -3.70 -6.94 12.97
CA PHE A 195 -4.10 -8.13 13.70
C PHE A 195 -3.68 -7.99 15.17
N VAL A 196 -4.64 -7.71 16.03
CA VAL A 196 -4.45 -7.64 17.48
C VAL A 196 -4.72 -9.01 18.09
N THR A 197 -3.72 -9.61 18.73
CA THR A 197 -3.84 -10.90 19.39
C THR A 197 -3.75 -10.74 20.90
N THR A 198 -4.77 -11.22 21.64
CA THR A 198 -4.74 -11.32 23.10
C THR A 198 -4.14 -12.65 23.50
N ASN A 199 -3.00 -12.63 24.16
CA ASN A 199 -2.30 -13.82 24.63
C ASN A 199 -2.97 -14.41 25.89
N PRO A 200 -2.73 -15.69 26.23
CA PRO A 200 -3.32 -16.32 27.42
C PRO A 200 -2.94 -15.67 28.76
N ASP A 201 -1.84 -14.94 28.80
CA ASP A 201 -1.39 -14.17 29.98
C ASP A 201 -2.05 -12.78 30.09
N GLY A 202 -2.93 -12.43 29.15
CA GLY A 202 -3.63 -11.14 29.06
C GLY A 202 -2.82 -10.02 28.40
N THR A 203 -1.63 -10.29 27.92
CA THR A 203 -0.88 -9.35 27.10
C THR A 203 -1.45 -9.30 25.68
N THR A 204 -1.23 -8.20 24.97
CA THR A 204 -1.62 -8.05 23.56
C THR A 204 -0.40 -7.86 22.70
N SER A 205 -0.46 -8.34 21.46
CA SER A 205 0.54 -8.09 20.43
C SER A 205 -0.14 -7.62 19.14
N LEU A 206 0.53 -6.75 18.40
CA LEU A 206 0.08 -6.22 17.12
C LEU A 206 0.94 -6.80 15.99
N SER A 207 0.28 -7.34 14.97
CA SER A 207 0.90 -7.66 13.69
C SER A 207 0.24 -6.78 12.63
N ARG A 208 1.02 -5.93 11.98
CA ARG A 208 0.55 -5.02 10.93
C ARG A 208 1.07 -5.48 9.59
N ALA A 209 0.17 -5.67 8.64
CA ALA A 209 0.48 -5.79 7.22
C ALA A 209 0.08 -4.51 6.50
N VAL A 210 0.93 -4.04 5.59
CA VAL A 210 0.63 -2.92 4.70
C VAL A 210 0.82 -3.40 3.28
N ALA A 211 -0.22 -3.28 2.46
CA ALA A 211 -0.18 -3.59 1.05
C ALA A 211 -0.58 -2.36 0.23
N ILE A 212 0.06 -2.14 -0.91
CA ILE A 212 -0.34 -1.14 -1.89
C ILE A 212 -0.69 -1.88 -3.17
N HIS A 213 -1.97 -1.78 -3.55
CA HIS A 213 -2.50 -2.40 -4.75
C HIS A 213 -2.58 -1.36 -5.85
N GLY A 214 -2.17 -1.71 -7.06
CA GLY A 214 -2.16 -0.81 -8.20
C GLY A 214 -2.52 -1.52 -9.49
N TYR A 215 -2.97 -0.73 -10.47
CA TYR A 215 -3.27 -1.17 -11.80
C TYR A 215 -2.84 -0.14 -12.83
N ALA A 216 -2.19 -0.60 -13.88
CA ALA A 216 -1.87 0.17 -15.07
C ALA A 216 -1.69 -0.75 -16.26
N ARG A 217 -2.12 -0.34 -17.46
CA ARG A 217 -1.81 -1.00 -18.74
C ARG A 217 -2.07 -2.52 -18.72
N ASP A 218 -3.23 -2.92 -18.22
CA ASP A 218 -3.66 -4.33 -18.07
C ASP A 218 -2.80 -5.17 -17.11
N THR A 219 -2.06 -4.52 -16.23
CA THR A 219 -1.21 -5.18 -15.24
C THR A 219 -1.67 -4.81 -13.84
N THR A 220 -1.99 -5.80 -13.00
CA THR A 220 -2.24 -5.63 -11.57
C THR A 220 -0.95 -5.86 -10.79
N VAL A 221 -0.66 -4.95 -9.86
CA VAL A 221 0.53 -4.95 -9.00
C VAL A 221 0.11 -4.92 -7.55
N SER A 222 0.78 -5.69 -6.70
CA SER A 222 0.72 -5.56 -5.23
C SER A 222 2.12 -5.46 -4.67
N VAL A 223 2.35 -4.47 -3.80
CA VAL A 223 3.60 -4.39 -3.02
C VAL A 223 3.23 -4.43 -1.55
N GLU A 224 3.85 -5.33 -0.78
CA GLU A 224 3.45 -5.61 0.58
C GLU A 224 4.64 -5.66 1.56
N TYR A 225 4.35 -5.33 2.81
CA TYR A 225 5.27 -5.42 3.94
C TYR A 225 4.50 -5.80 5.20
N ALA A 226 5.07 -6.67 6.03
CA ALA A 226 4.50 -7.01 7.31
C ALA A 226 5.51 -6.84 8.44
N ALA A 227 5.05 -6.34 9.57
CA ALA A 227 5.81 -6.17 10.80
C ALA A 227 5.01 -6.65 12.01
N ARG A 228 5.72 -7.02 13.08
CA ARG A 228 5.13 -7.42 14.34
C ARG A 228 5.76 -6.65 15.49
N GLY A 229 4.94 -6.17 16.41
CA GLY A 229 5.33 -5.52 17.66
C GLY A 229 4.67 -6.17 18.85
N ASP A 230 5.35 -6.15 19.99
CA ASP A 230 4.83 -6.64 21.28
C ASP A 230 4.03 -5.54 22.01
N ASP A 231 4.11 -4.29 21.55
CA ASP A 231 3.35 -3.16 22.06
C ASP A 231 2.23 -2.80 21.06
N PRO A 232 0.95 -3.03 21.39
CA PRO A 232 -0.16 -2.75 20.50
C PRO A 232 -0.45 -1.25 20.33
N GLU A 233 0.14 -0.38 21.17
CA GLU A 233 0.00 1.07 21.06
C GLU A 233 1.11 1.71 20.18
N ALA A 234 2.19 0.95 19.89
CA ALA A 234 3.27 1.40 19.05
C ALA A 234 3.10 0.88 17.63
N ASP A 235 3.33 1.75 16.63
CA ASP A 235 3.35 1.33 15.24
C ASP A 235 4.53 0.37 14.98
N PRO A 236 4.28 -0.90 14.62
CA PRO A 236 5.36 -1.85 14.37
C PRO A 236 6.08 -1.57 13.03
N VAL A 237 5.48 -0.78 12.13
CA VAL A 237 6.09 -0.40 10.85
C VAL A 237 6.94 0.84 11.06
N LEU A 238 8.26 0.67 10.99
CA LEU A 238 9.19 1.78 11.09
C LEU A 238 8.99 2.77 9.94
N PRO A 239 9.15 4.09 10.15
CA PRO A 239 9.01 5.10 9.09
C PRO A 239 9.90 4.84 7.86
N THR A 240 11.07 4.22 8.07
CA THR A 240 11.99 3.82 7.00
C THR A 240 11.41 2.71 6.13
N ALA A 241 10.73 1.72 6.73
CA ALA A 241 10.04 0.66 6.00
C ALA A 241 8.83 1.21 5.24
N ALA A 242 8.05 2.10 5.85
CA ALA A 242 6.92 2.75 5.19
C ALA A 242 7.37 3.55 3.95
N GLY A 243 8.43 4.37 4.10
CA GLY A 243 8.98 5.14 2.98
C GLY A 243 9.59 4.25 1.89
N ALA A 244 10.20 3.12 2.24
CA ALA A 244 10.74 2.15 1.28
C ALA A 244 9.60 1.44 0.53
N LEU A 245 8.49 1.07 1.20
CA LEU A 245 7.31 0.48 0.57
C LEU A 245 6.75 1.41 -0.52
N ASP A 246 6.59 2.70 -0.20
CA ASP A 246 6.10 3.72 -1.13
C ASP A 246 7.04 3.87 -2.33
N ALA A 247 8.34 3.91 -2.09
CA ALA A 247 9.33 4.06 -3.15
C ALA A 247 9.38 2.82 -4.07
N ILE A 248 9.29 1.60 -3.50
CA ILE A 248 9.26 0.36 -4.28
C ILE A 248 7.98 0.31 -5.13
N TYR A 249 6.82 0.64 -4.56
CA TYR A 249 5.57 0.69 -5.31
C TYR A 249 5.65 1.69 -6.46
N THR A 250 6.13 2.92 -6.20
CA THR A 250 6.27 3.96 -7.22
C THR A 250 7.18 3.49 -8.35
N ALA A 251 8.38 2.99 -8.04
CA ALA A 251 9.31 2.50 -9.05
C ALA A 251 8.74 1.33 -9.86
N GLN A 252 8.00 0.41 -9.21
CA GLN A 252 7.35 -0.70 -9.88
C GLN A 252 6.25 -0.23 -10.84
N MET A 253 5.40 0.71 -10.41
CA MET A 253 4.34 1.25 -11.25
C MET A 253 4.89 2.08 -12.41
N GLU A 254 5.91 2.91 -12.17
CA GLU A 254 6.61 3.66 -13.24
C GLU A 254 7.20 2.71 -14.29
N LYS A 255 7.75 1.59 -13.89
CA LYS A 255 8.27 0.58 -14.83
C LYS A 255 7.16 0.00 -15.71
N VAL A 256 5.98 -0.31 -15.14
CA VAL A 256 4.82 -0.79 -15.91
C VAL A 256 4.30 0.27 -16.87
N VAL A 257 4.14 1.52 -16.40
CA VAL A 257 3.63 2.63 -17.23
C VAL A 257 4.55 2.93 -18.39
N ASN A 258 5.87 2.89 -18.19
CA ASN A 258 6.88 3.25 -19.20
C ASN A 258 7.37 2.06 -20.06
N ALA A 259 6.83 0.84 -19.86
CA ALA A 259 7.18 -0.31 -20.69
C ALA A 259 6.75 -0.10 -22.16
N GLU A 260 7.50 -0.69 -23.10
CA GLU A 260 7.21 -0.63 -24.55
C GLU A 260 6.04 -1.57 -24.94
#